data_2850dff44def7134d18d53c2ae8ff944
#
_entry.id   2850dff44def7134d18d53c2ae8ff944
#
_cell.length_a   1.000
_cell.length_b   1.000
_cell.length_c   1.000
_cell.angle_alpha   90.00
_cell.angle_beta   90.00
_cell.angle_gamma   90.00
#
_symmetry.space_group_name_H-M   'P 1'
#
loop_
_entity.id
_entity.type
_entity.pdbx_description
1 polymer ?
#
loop_
_entity_poly.entity_id
_entity_poly.type
_entity_poly.pdbx_seq_one_letter_code
_entity_poly.pdbx_strand_id
1 'polypeptide(L)'
;PGGRLVLFEPAAGLLGRISLGLFHHEPLALRAPIAWDAPAGWDPHAVRYYAAQGNAWRLFRRGEHAGRLAGWTVREVTCYTALTWLLCGGFRGPQLCPRFAVPLVRLLEKALALVPALSASRMLVVLEKSA
;
A
#
# COMPACT_ATOMS: atom_id res chain seq x y z
N PRO A 1 -2.81 -25.65 -7.41
CA PRO A 1 -4.12 -25.03 -7.59
C PRO A 1 -4.70 -24.59 -6.25
N GLY A 2 -5.32 -23.39 -6.18
CA GLY A 2 -6.01 -22.90 -4.98
C GLY A 2 -5.13 -22.25 -3.91
N GLY A 3 -3.82 -22.12 -4.10
CA GLY A 3 -2.96 -21.35 -3.19
C GLY A 3 -3.33 -19.86 -3.18
N ARG A 4 -3.29 -19.22 -1.99
CA ARG A 4 -3.58 -17.79 -1.85
C ARG A 4 -2.33 -17.01 -1.50
N LEU A 5 -2.20 -15.84 -2.11
CA LEU A 5 -1.21 -14.83 -1.79
C LEU A 5 -1.94 -13.62 -1.19
N VAL A 6 -1.54 -13.24 0.01
CA VAL A 6 -2.08 -12.07 0.70
C VAL A 6 -0.99 -11.01 0.77
N LEU A 7 -1.28 -9.84 0.22
CA LEU A 7 -0.37 -8.70 0.20
C LEU A 7 -0.96 -7.58 1.04
N PHE A 8 -0.13 -6.94 1.87
CA PHE A 8 -0.50 -5.74 2.60
C PHE A 8 0.46 -4.62 2.22
N GLU A 9 0.02 -3.75 1.34
CA GLU A 9 0.85 -2.83 0.59
C GLU A 9 0.51 -1.36 0.86
N PRO A 10 1.42 -0.42 0.59
CA PRO A 10 1.10 0.99 0.56
C PRO A 10 0.03 1.30 -0.50
N ALA A 11 -0.98 2.09 -0.11
CA ALA A 11 -1.96 2.63 -1.04
C ALA A 11 -1.65 4.09 -1.36
N ALA A 12 -1.81 4.46 -2.62
CA ALA A 12 -1.49 5.79 -3.12
C ALA A 12 -2.73 6.70 -3.29
N GLY A 13 -3.66 6.66 -2.35
CA GLY A 13 -4.64 7.73 -2.15
C GLY A 13 -3.94 9.05 -1.82
N LEU A 14 -4.64 10.16 -1.81
CA LEU A 14 -4.00 11.47 -1.55
C LEU A 14 -3.25 11.47 -0.21
N LEU A 15 -3.90 11.03 0.88
CA LEU A 15 -3.27 10.90 2.19
C LEU A 15 -2.07 9.92 2.15
N GLY A 16 -2.22 8.80 1.45
CA GLY A 16 -1.13 7.84 1.26
C GLY A 16 0.09 8.46 0.58
N ARG A 17 -0.11 9.27 -0.46
CA ARG A 17 0.98 9.98 -1.16
C ARG A 17 1.67 11.00 -0.26
N ILE A 18 0.89 11.76 0.52
CA ILE A 18 1.43 12.75 1.46
C ILE A 18 2.24 12.04 2.54
N SER A 19 1.67 11.00 3.17
CA SER A 19 2.34 10.29 4.26
C SER A 19 3.61 9.56 3.80
N LEU A 20 3.56 8.91 2.64
CA LEU A 20 4.73 8.23 2.08
C LEU A 20 5.78 9.23 1.59
N GLY A 21 5.39 10.35 1.00
CA GLY A 21 6.32 11.38 0.55
C GLY A 21 7.01 12.16 1.68
N LEU A 22 6.35 12.31 2.84
CA LEU A 22 6.90 13.06 3.96
C LEU A 22 7.63 12.17 4.99
N PHE A 23 7.16 10.94 5.21
CA PHE A 23 7.62 10.11 6.31
C PHE A 23 8.32 8.82 5.88
N HIS A 24 8.27 8.50 4.58
CA HIS A 24 8.93 7.31 4.05
C HIS A 24 10.16 7.70 3.25
N HIS A 25 11.24 6.95 3.41
CA HIS A 25 12.50 7.20 2.70
C HIS A 25 12.45 6.88 1.19
N GLU A 26 11.41 6.17 0.75
CA GLU A 26 11.20 5.80 -0.65
C GLU A 26 10.08 6.65 -1.27
N PRO A 27 10.37 7.54 -2.21
CA PRO A 27 9.36 8.34 -2.88
C PRO A 27 8.48 7.48 -3.79
N LEU A 28 7.20 7.83 -3.88
CA LEU A 28 6.29 7.17 -4.81
C LEU A 28 6.59 7.56 -6.26
N ALA A 29 6.98 6.57 -7.06
CA ALA A 29 7.27 6.72 -8.49
C ALA A 29 6.11 6.23 -9.37
N LEU A 30 4.91 6.74 -9.15
CA LEU A 30 3.66 6.26 -9.80
C LEU A 30 3.62 6.42 -11.33
N ARG A 31 4.55 7.15 -11.93
CA ARG A 31 4.66 7.36 -13.38
C ARG A 31 5.88 6.69 -13.98
N ALA A 32 6.79 6.19 -13.16
CA ALA A 32 7.96 5.47 -13.65
C ALA A 32 7.57 4.12 -14.28
N PRO A 33 8.32 3.61 -15.26
CA PRO A 33 8.13 2.24 -15.73
C PRO A 33 8.25 1.26 -14.55
N ILE A 34 7.38 0.25 -14.51
CA ILE A 34 7.49 -0.79 -13.48
C ILE A 34 8.69 -1.68 -13.78
N ALA A 35 9.59 -1.82 -12.83
CA ALA A 35 10.65 -2.83 -12.88
C ALA A 35 10.05 -4.17 -12.45
N TRP A 36 10.01 -5.13 -13.35
CA TRP A 36 9.41 -6.45 -13.12
C TRP A 36 10.40 -7.45 -12.55
N ASP A 37 11.67 -7.26 -12.86
CA ASP A 37 12.74 -8.17 -12.49
C ASP A 37 13.76 -7.42 -11.64
N ALA A 38 14.37 -8.13 -10.70
CA ALA A 38 15.48 -7.59 -9.93
C ALA A 38 16.68 -7.32 -10.86
N PRO A 39 17.35 -6.16 -10.74
CA PRO A 39 18.55 -5.90 -11.51
C PRO A 39 19.65 -6.89 -11.16
N ALA A 40 20.56 -7.13 -12.11
CA ALA A 40 21.73 -7.96 -11.86
C ALA A 40 22.54 -7.40 -10.67
N GLY A 41 22.92 -8.28 -9.74
CA GLY A 41 23.61 -7.86 -8.52
C GLY A 41 22.73 -7.18 -7.47
N TRP A 42 21.40 -7.35 -7.57
CA TRP A 42 20.49 -6.82 -6.58
C TRP A 42 20.76 -7.37 -5.17
N ASP A 43 20.89 -6.44 -4.22
CA ASP A 43 21.04 -6.75 -2.81
C ASP A 43 19.66 -6.63 -2.13
N PRO A 44 19.15 -7.71 -1.49
CA PRO A 44 17.88 -7.67 -0.78
C PRO A 44 17.87 -6.69 0.41
N HIS A 45 19.02 -6.26 0.88
CA HIS A 45 19.17 -5.26 1.93
C HIS A 45 19.36 -3.83 1.40
N ALA A 46 19.47 -3.66 0.08
CA ALA A 46 19.58 -2.34 -0.51
C ALA A 46 18.33 -1.51 -0.25
N VAL A 47 18.52 -0.28 0.19
CA VAL A 47 17.43 0.66 0.48
C VAL A 47 16.78 1.18 -0.81
N ARG A 48 17.51 1.23 -1.91
CA ARG A 48 16.99 1.62 -3.22
C ARG A 48 16.24 0.46 -3.83
N TYR A 49 14.96 0.65 -3.98
CA TYR A 49 14.03 -0.42 -4.20
C TYR A 49 12.98 -0.05 -5.24
N TYR A 50 12.81 -0.89 -6.24
CA TYR A 50 11.77 -0.67 -7.25
C TYR A 50 10.34 -0.82 -6.70
N ALA A 51 10.17 -1.26 -5.45
CA ALA A 51 8.90 -1.29 -4.75
C ALA A 51 8.29 0.10 -4.49
N ALA A 52 9.10 1.15 -4.42
CA ALA A 52 8.66 2.54 -4.26
C ALA A 52 7.79 3.05 -5.42
N GLN A 53 7.63 2.30 -6.48
CA GLN A 53 6.79 2.65 -7.62
C GLN A 53 5.29 2.58 -7.35
N GLY A 54 4.86 2.20 -6.15
CA GLY A 54 3.46 2.02 -5.80
C GLY A 54 2.79 0.94 -6.64
N ASN A 55 3.53 -0.14 -6.92
CA ASN A 55 3.14 -1.17 -7.87
C ASN A 55 1.81 -1.83 -7.53
N ALA A 56 1.55 -2.10 -6.25
CA ALA A 56 0.28 -2.67 -5.84
C ALA A 56 -0.91 -1.75 -6.18
N TRP A 57 -0.79 -0.43 -5.95
CA TRP A 57 -1.81 0.53 -6.33
C TRP A 57 -2.03 0.59 -7.85
N ARG A 58 -0.95 0.54 -8.63
CA ARG A 58 -0.98 0.57 -10.09
C ARG A 58 -1.63 -0.68 -10.66
N LEU A 59 -1.23 -1.84 -10.19
CA LEU A 59 -1.73 -3.14 -10.64
C LEU A 59 -3.19 -3.36 -10.22
N PHE A 60 -3.50 -3.20 -8.94
CA PHE A 60 -4.75 -3.68 -8.38
C PHE A 60 -5.85 -2.61 -8.28
N ARG A 61 -5.48 -1.33 -8.18
CA ARG A 61 -6.46 -0.25 -8.10
C ARG A 61 -6.66 0.47 -9.42
N ARG A 62 -5.60 0.64 -10.22
CA ARG A 62 -5.68 1.26 -11.53
C ARG A 62 -5.83 0.25 -12.67
N GLY A 63 -5.58 -1.03 -12.43
CA GLY A 63 -5.61 -2.08 -13.43
C GLY A 63 -4.47 -1.99 -14.46
N GLU A 64 -3.41 -1.24 -14.16
CA GLU A 64 -2.23 -1.17 -15.03
C GLU A 64 -1.61 -2.57 -15.13
N HIS A 65 -1.25 -2.98 -16.35
CA HIS A 65 -0.56 -4.26 -16.60
C HIS A 65 -1.29 -5.53 -16.10
N ALA A 66 -2.62 -5.55 -16.14
CA ALA A 66 -3.43 -6.71 -15.69
C ALA A 66 -3.00 -8.05 -16.33
N GLY A 67 -2.50 -8.02 -17.57
CA GLY A 67 -1.97 -9.22 -18.25
C GLY A 67 -0.78 -9.89 -17.55
N ARG A 68 -0.06 -9.17 -16.67
CA ARG A 68 1.03 -9.73 -15.85
C ARG A 68 0.52 -10.59 -14.69
N LEU A 69 -0.79 -10.54 -14.41
CA LEU A 69 -1.44 -11.37 -13.39
C LEU A 69 -2.00 -12.68 -13.97
N ALA A 70 -1.56 -13.09 -15.18
CA ALA A 70 -1.97 -14.35 -15.78
C ALA A 70 -1.72 -15.53 -14.81
N GLY A 71 -2.71 -16.38 -14.63
CA GLY A 71 -2.67 -17.48 -13.66
C GLY A 71 -3.02 -17.10 -12.21
N TRP A 72 -3.42 -15.83 -11.97
CA TRP A 72 -3.91 -15.37 -10.69
C TRP A 72 -5.27 -14.70 -10.83
N THR A 73 -6.16 -15.02 -9.90
CA THR A 73 -7.46 -14.35 -9.76
C THR A 73 -7.41 -13.39 -8.58
N VAL A 74 -7.70 -12.12 -8.81
CA VAL A 74 -7.84 -11.13 -7.73
C VAL A 74 -9.16 -11.40 -7.01
N ARG A 75 -9.11 -11.83 -5.76
CA ARG A 75 -10.28 -12.14 -4.94
C ARG A 75 -10.76 -10.93 -4.13
N GLU A 76 -9.82 -10.13 -3.66
CA GLU A 76 -10.14 -8.98 -2.83
C GLU A 76 -9.12 -7.86 -3.04
N VAL A 77 -9.61 -6.63 -3.05
CA VAL A 77 -8.80 -5.40 -2.96
C VAL A 77 -9.50 -4.45 -2.01
N THR A 78 -9.00 -4.35 -0.78
CA THR A 78 -9.57 -3.50 0.26
C THR A 78 -8.59 -2.40 0.64
N CYS A 79 -9.05 -1.15 0.59
CA CYS A 79 -8.26 0.03 0.93
C CYS A 79 -8.55 0.48 2.36
N TYR A 80 -7.50 0.86 3.08
CA TYR A 80 -7.57 1.32 4.46
C TYR A 80 -6.96 2.71 4.62
N THR A 81 -7.56 3.48 5.51
CA THR A 81 -7.01 4.74 6.01
C THR A 81 -6.27 4.44 7.31
N ALA A 82 -4.96 4.34 7.29
CA ALA A 82 -4.17 3.96 8.46
C ALA A 82 -3.71 5.17 9.29
N LEU A 83 -4.65 6.08 9.66
CA LEU A 83 -4.36 7.25 10.49
C LEU A 83 -3.92 6.86 11.89
N THR A 84 -4.63 5.92 12.52
CA THR A 84 -4.28 5.43 13.86
C THR A 84 -2.83 4.97 13.89
N TRP A 85 -2.43 4.19 12.89
CA TRP A 85 -1.06 3.71 12.78
C TRP A 85 -0.05 4.85 12.62
N LEU A 86 -0.32 5.83 11.74
CA LEU A 86 0.53 7.00 11.54
C LEU A 86 0.67 7.84 12.82
N LEU A 87 -0.45 8.11 13.47
CA LEU A 87 -0.48 8.93 14.68
C LEU A 87 0.06 8.23 15.93
N CYS A 88 0.09 6.90 15.94
CA CYS A 88 0.69 6.11 17.01
C CYS A 88 2.18 5.80 16.81
N GLY A 89 2.84 6.52 15.92
CA GLY A 89 4.28 6.42 15.74
C GLY A 89 4.72 5.66 14.49
N GLY A 90 3.78 5.15 13.68
CA GLY A 90 4.00 4.62 12.35
C GLY A 90 5.37 3.98 12.14
N PHE A 91 6.04 4.28 11.09
CA PHE A 91 7.36 3.69 10.76
C PHE A 91 8.42 3.85 11.87
N ARG A 92 8.65 5.06 12.36
CA ARG A 92 9.64 5.39 13.42
C ARG A 92 9.33 6.75 14.06
N GLY A 93 8.10 7.20 13.94
CA GLY A 93 7.68 8.50 14.46
C GLY A 93 7.36 8.48 15.94
N PRO A 94 7.22 9.65 16.55
CA PRO A 94 6.72 9.77 17.91
C PRO A 94 5.23 9.41 17.98
N GLN A 95 4.80 8.91 19.12
CA GLN A 95 3.37 8.71 19.39
C GLN A 95 2.71 10.07 19.59
N LEU A 96 1.94 10.51 18.59
CA LEU A 96 1.21 11.78 18.62
C LEU A 96 -0.24 11.62 19.15
N CYS A 97 -0.79 10.39 19.06
CA CYS A 97 -2.15 10.10 19.48
C CYS A 97 -2.18 9.60 20.93
N PRO A 98 -2.78 10.32 21.87
CA PRO A 98 -2.99 9.82 23.22
C PRO A 98 -4.00 8.67 23.22
N ARG A 99 -3.87 7.72 24.13
CA ARG A 99 -4.69 6.49 24.17
C ARG A 99 -6.19 6.77 24.17
N PHE A 100 -6.64 7.81 24.87
CA PHE A 100 -8.06 8.16 24.93
C PHE A 100 -8.62 8.64 23.59
N ALA A 101 -7.79 9.17 22.69
CA ALA A 101 -8.21 9.67 21.36
C ALA A 101 -8.28 8.56 20.31
N VAL A 102 -7.69 7.38 20.55
CA VAL A 102 -7.68 6.26 19.60
C VAL A 102 -9.09 5.87 19.10
N PRO A 103 -10.13 5.76 19.96
CA PRO A 103 -11.48 5.44 19.47
C PRO A 103 -12.04 6.48 18.50
N LEU A 104 -11.77 7.76 18.74
CA LEU A 104 -12.20 8.84 17.86
C LEU A 104 -11.48 8.79 16.51
N VAL A 105 -10.16 8.54 16.52
CA VAL A 105 -9.39 8.39 15.27
C VAL A 105 -9.89 7.19 14.47
N ARG A 106 -10.20 6.07 15.11
CA ARG A 106 -10.79 4.90 14.46
C ARG A 106 -12.17 5.17 13.87
N LEU A 107 -12.98 5.98 14.52
CA LEU A 107 -14.26 6.40 13.95
C LEU A 107 -14.05 7.26 12.69
N LEU A 108 -13.09 8.18 12.74
CA LEU A 108 -12.70 8.98 11.58
C LEU A 108 -12.18 8.10 10.44
N GLU A 109 -11.36 7.09 10.73
CA GLU A 109 -10.89 6.13 9.74
C GLU A 109 -12.05 5.41 9.02
N LYS A 110 -13.07 5.00 9.76
CA LYS A 110 -14.27 4.37 9.17
C LYS A 110 -14.99 5.32 8.23
N ALA A 111 -15.16 6.59 8.59
CA ALA A 111 -15.77 7.59 7.73
C ALA A 111 -14.90 7.85 6.48
N LEU A 112 -13.60 7.98 6.65
CA LEU A 112 -12.65 8.20 5.55
C LEU A 112 -12.53 7.00 4.61
N ALA A 113 -12.80 5.78 5.07
CA ALA A 113 -12.80 4.58 4.23
C ALA A 113 -13.86 4.62 3.11
N LEU A 114 -14.85 5.51 3.22
CA LEU A 114 -15.85 5.73 2.16
C LEU A 114 -15.27 6.47 0.94
N VAL A 115 -14.13 7.13 1.09
CA VAL A 115 -13.48 7.92 0.04
C VAL A 115 -12.02 7.50 -0.17
N PRO A 116 -11.76 6.25 -0.58
CA PRO A 116 -10.41 5.68 -0.61
C PRO A 116 -9.46 6.41 -1.56
N ALA A 117 -9.95 7.08 -2.58
CA ALA A 117 -9.13 7.89 -3.47
C ALA A 117 -8.40 9.04 -2.71
N LEU A 118 -9.03 9.58 -1.67
CA LEU A 118 -8.46 10.63 -0.84
C LEU A 118 -7.68 10.06 0.35
N SER A 119 -8.22 9.04 0.99
CA SER A 119 -7.81 8.63 2.34
C SER A 119 -6.95 7.39 2.39
N ALA A 120 -6.97 6.52 1.37
CA ALA A 120 -6.25 5.27 1.42
C ALA A 120 -4.73 5.47 1.54
N SER A 121 -4.16 4.86 2.57
CA SER A 121 -2.71 4.81 2.80
C SER A 121 -2.18 3.37 2.86
N ARG A 122 -3.08 2.39 3.04
CA ARG A 122 -2.77 0.96 3.00
C ARG A 122 -3.81 0.20 2.17
N MET A 123 -3.39 -0.95 1.65
CA MET A 123 -4.23 -1.80 0.80
C MET A 123 -3.94 -3.26 1.09
N LEU A 124 -5.01 -4.03 1.30
CA LEU A 124 -4.97 -5.49 1.33
C LEU A 124 -5.37 -6.01 -0.04
N VAL A 125 -4.60 -6.93 -0.57
CA VAL A 125 -4.89 -7.64 -1.81
C VAL A 125 -4.84 -9.13 -1.54
N VAL A 126 -5.87 -9.85 -1.97
CA VAL A 126 -5.91 -11.30 -1.93
C VAL A 126 -5.96 -11.84 -3.34
N LEU A 127 -4.94 -12.61 -3.70
CA LEU A 127 -4.87 -13.32 -4.97
C LEU A 127 -5.03 -14.82 -4.73
N GLU A 128 -5.68 -15.50 -5.66
CA GLU A 128 -5.79 -16.95 -5.67
C GLU A 128 -5.19 -17.48 -6.96
N LYS A 129 -4.33 -18.50 -6.85
CA LYS A 129 -3.74 -19.14 -8.02
C LYS A 129 -4.80 -19.90 -8.79
N SER A 130 -4.98 -19.55 -10.06
CA SER A 130 -5.87 -20.27 -10.96
C SER A 130 -5.40 -21.72 -11.15
N ALA A 131 -6.35 -22.60 -11.40
CA ALA A 131 -6.07 -24.02 -11.66
C ALA A 131 -5.30 -24.21 -12.96
#